data_09aaa0578abd671b27c977c2ff136094
#
_entry.id   09aaa0578abd671b27c977c2ff136094
#
_cell.length_a   1.000
_cell.length_b   1.000
_cell.length_c   1.000
_cell.angle_alpha   90.00
_cell.angle_beta   90.00
_cell.angle_gamma   90.00
#
_symmetry.space_group_name_H-M   'P 1'
#
loop_
_entity.id
_entity.type
_entity.pdbx_description
1 polymer ?
#
loop_
_entity_poly.entity_id
_entity_poly.type
_entity_poly.pdbx_seq_one_letter_code
_entity_poly.pdbx_strand_id
1 'polypeptide(L)'
;MGNTPSALKTFFLRILYLFFVLLGGLFVTGLLFVLVVVIQGGFNAEYIQKSLSDMTSNATQIRIIQTLQTFCIFILPPFILCGMYGVSSKQFLSLKAPDWKSALMGMLSIVVMMPLLNAVVAWNAGLHLPAAFQGMESWMRASEDTAKLITDKLMAGTSALDLTQNLIIIAVLAGFGEELFFRGLLMRILTDALKTKGGPGLKPWVMHVSIWTIAILFSAIHMQFFGFFARMLIGAWLGYLLWWTGSIWVPVLAHFTNNALSTLTMFGQNKGVLTDNLDRWGLDNTWWLSLISIVLFAGTVRYFTALKKTR
;
A
#
# COMPACT_ATOMS: atom_id res chain seq x y z
N MET A 1 -25.96 -27.13 21.99
CA MET A 1 -25.20 -25.90 22.20
C MET A 1 -23.85 -26.07 21.49
N GLY A 2 -23.73 -25.58 20.26
CA GLY A 2 -22.49 -25.68 19.51
C GLY A 2 -21.39 -24.82 20.15
N ASN A 3 -20.25 -25.42 20.50
CA ASN A 3 -19.07 -24.69 21.00
C ASN A 3 -18.65 -23.64 19.98
N THR A 4 -19.00 -22.38 20.19
CA THR A 4 -18.42 -21.26 19.39
C THR A 4 -16.91 -21.29 19.55
N PRO A 5 -16.13 -21.40 18.46
CA PRO A 5 -14.68 -21.47 18.55
C PRO A 5 -14.13 -20.24 19.31
N SER A 6 -13.01 -20.43 20.04
CA SER A 6 -12.35 -19.33 20.74
C SER A 6 -11.89 -18.28 19.71
N ALA A 7 -11.82 -16.99 20.10
CA ALA A 7 -11.37 -15.91 19.21
C ALA A 7 -9.99 -16.24 18.58
N LEU A 8 -9.11 -16.86 19.37
CA LEU A 8 -7.79 -17.31 18.93
C LEU A 8 -7.88 -18.40 17.87
N LYS A 9 -8.72 -19.42 18.05
CA LYS A 9 -8.94 -20.47 17.05
C LYS A 9 -9.48 -19.89 15.74
N THR A 10 -10.43 -18.96 15.82
CA THR A 10 -10.98 -18.26 14.65
C THR A 10 -9.91 -17.45 13.93
N PHE A 11 -9.04 -16.75 14.68
CA PHE A 11 -7.92 -16.00 14.12
C PHE A 11 -6.96 -16.91 13.35
N PHE A 12 -6.48 -17.98 13.97
CA PHE A 12 -5.56 -18.93 13.31
C PHE A 12 -6.19 -19.57 12.06
N LEU A 13 -7.45 -19.93 12.09
CA LEU A 13 -8.15 -20.45 10.90
C LEU A 13 -8.22 -19.41 9.79
N ARG A 14 -8.50 -18.15 10.11
CA ARG A 14 -8.54 -17.08 9.11
C ARG A 14 -7.16 -16.82 8.49
N ILE A 15 -6.09 -16.87 9.29
CA ILE A 15 -4.72 -16.75 8.79
C ILE A 15 -4.33 -17.95 7.92
N LEU A 16 -4.73 -19.16 8.31
CA LEU A 16 -4.50 -20.37 7.51
C LEU A 16 -5.20 -20.31 6.15
N TYR A 17 -6.47 -19.90 6.12
CA TYR A 17 -7.20 -19.69 4.87
C TYR A 17 -6.55 -18.60 4.01
N LEU A 18 -6.16 -17.48 4.62
CA LEU A 18 -5.43 -16.43 3.94
C LEU A 18 -4.14 -16.96 3.29
N PHE A 19 -3.35 -17.74 4.04
CA PHE A 19 -2.11 -18.33 3.53
C PHE A 19 -2.36 -19.17 2.27
N PHE A 20 -3.36 -20.08 2.28
CA PHE A 20 -3.67 -20.92 1.13
C PHE A 20 -4.23 -20.12 -0.05
N VAL A 21 -5.07 -19.11 0.21
CA VAL A 21 -5.60 -18.23 -0.85
C VAL A 21 -4.49 -17.41 -1.49
N LEU A 22 -3.52 -16.90 -0.71
CA LEU A 22 -2.37 -16.19 -1.25
C LEU A 22 -1.42 -17.11 -2.03
N LEU A 23 -1.19 -18.33 -1.54
CA LEU A 23 -0.37 -19.33 -2.26
C LEU A 23 -1.03 -19.68 -3.61
N GLY A 24 -2.35 -19.88 -3.62
CA GLY A 24 -3.13 -20.07 -4.85
C GLY A 24 -3.04 -18.84 -5.77
N GLY A 25 -3.14 -17.64 -5.22
CA GLY A 25 -3.01 -16.38 -5.95
C GLY A 25 -1.63 -16.23 -6.61
N LEU A 26 -0.55 -16.56 -5.91
CA LEU A 26 0.81 -16.58 -6.46
C LEU A 26 0.94 -17.59 -7.62
N PHE A 27 0.41 -18.80 -7.44
CA PHE A 27 0.41 -19.83 -8.47
C PHE A 27 -0.35 -19.38 -9.72
N VAL A 28 -1.56 -18.83 -9.55
CA VAL A 28 -2.37 -18.28 -10.64
C VAL A 28 -1.67 -17.11 -11.33
N THR A 29 -1.03 -16.21 -10.58
CA THR A 29 -0.22 -15.12 -11.15
C THR A 29 0.87 -15.67 -12.07
N GLY A 30 1.62 -16.68 -11.61
CA GLY A 30 2.65 -17.32 -12.43
C GLY A 30 2.10 -17.97 -13.70
N LEU A 31 1.00 -18.73 -13.59
CA LEU A 31 0.35 -19.34 -14.75
C LEU A 31 -0.14 -18.30 -15.77
N LEU A 32 -0.81 -17.24 -15.30
CA LEU A 32 -1.30 -16.18 -16.17
C LEU A 32 -0.15 -15.42 -16.83
N PHE A 33 0.93 -15.17 -16.10
CA PHE A 33 2.13 -14.54 -16.68
C PHE A 33 2.73 -15.39 -17.79
N VAL A 34 2.93 -16.70 -17.55
CA VAL A 34 3.41 -17.62 -18.58
C VAL A 34 2.48 -17.64 -19.80
N LEU A 35 1.17 -17.69 -19.58
CA LEU A 35 0.16 -17.67 -20.65
C LEU A 35 0.30 -16.39 -21.50
N VAL A 36 0.42 -15.23 -20.86
CA VAL A 36 0.59 -13.94 -21.58
C VAL A 36 1.89 -13.95 -22.39
N VAL A 37 3.00 -14.41 -21.82
CA VAL A 37 4.31 -14.52 -22.52
C VAL A 37 4.21 -15.45 -23.72
N VAL A 38 3.55 -16.59 -23.58
CA VAL A 38 3.34 -17.56 -24.69
C VAL A 38 2.49 -16.93 -25.81
N ILE A 39 1.41 -16.23 -25.46
CA ILE A 39 0.54 -15.54 -26.44
C ILE A 39 1.35 -14.44 -27.18
N GLN A 40 2.11 -13.65 -26.45
CA GLN A 40 2.94 -12.57 -27.04
C GLN A 40 4.07 -13.11 -27.93
N GLY A 41 4.67 -14.23 -27.55
CA GLY A 41 5.77 -14.86 -28.27
C GLY A 41 5.35 -15.76 -29.42
N GLY A 42 4.03 -16.02 -29.62
CA GLY A 42 3.55 -16.93 -30.67
C GLY A 42 4.17 -18.32 -30.59
N PHE A 43 4.38 -18.87 -29.37
CA PHE A 43 5.05 -20.14 -29.08
C PHE A 43 6.55 -20.19 -29.45
N ASN A 44 7.20 -19.04 -29.69
CA ASN A 44 8.65 -18.97 -29.90
C ASN A 44 9.40 -19.29 -28.59
N ALA A 45 10.12 -20.41 -28.56
CA ALA A 45 10.81 -20.91 -27.37
C ALA A 45 11.88 -19.92 -26.84
N GLU A 46 12.62 -19.27 -27.72
CA GLU A 46 13.68 -18.30 -27.36
C GLU A 46 13.05 -17.06 -26.69
N TYR A 47 11.96 -16.52 -27.27
CA TYR A 47 11.23 -15.41 -26.70
C TYR A 47 10.69 -15.74 -25.31
N ILE A 48 10.07 -16.93 -25.15
CA ILE A 48 9.51 -17.40 -23.90
C ILE A 48 10.62 -17.54 -22.85
N GLN A 49 11.70 -18.23 -23.17
CA GLN A 49 12.85 -18.43 -22.27
C GLN A 49 13.42 -17.09 -21.82
N LYS A 50 13.66 -16.16 -22.74
CA LYS A 50 14.18 -14.82 -22.42
C LYS A 50 13.24 -14.05 -21.51
N SER A 51 11.93 -14.05 -21.80
CA SER A 51 10.92 -13.34 -20.99
C SER A 51 10.75 -13.92 -19.59
N LEU A 52 10.90 -15.24 -19.43
CA LEU A 52 10.84 -15.89 -18.13
C LEU A 52 12.13 -15.75 -17.31
N SER A 53 13.31 -15.70 -17.99
CA SER A 53 14.60 -15.52 -17.30
C SER A 53 14.80 -14.10 -16.78
N ASP A 54 14.22 -13.09 -17.44
CA ASP A 54 14.27 -11.70 -17.00
C ASP A 54 12.88 -11.03 -17.04
N MET A 55 12.07 -11.37 -16.04
CA MET A 55 10.70 -10.83 -15.87
C MET A 55 10.67 -9.31 -15.66
N THR A 56 11.82 -8.71 -15.36
CA THR A 56 11.97 -7.27 -15.13
C THR A 56 12.76 -6.58 -16.24
N SER A 57 12.91 -7.24 -17.40
CA SER A 57 13.70 -6.72 -18.53
C SER A 57 13.16 -5.40 -19.10
N ASN A 58 11.85 -5.24 -19.13
CA ASN A 58 11.21 -4.07 -19.71
C ASN A 58 9.92 -3.67 -18.97
N ALA A 59 9.48 -2.41 -19.16
CA ALA A 59 8.31 -1.83 -18.52
C ALA A 59 7.01 -2.63 -18.78
N THR A 60 6.84 -3.20 -19.96
CA THR A 60 5.62 -3.96 -20.31
C THR A 60 5.48 -5.21 -19.45
N GLN A 61 6.56 -5.98 -19.28
CA GLN A 61 6.53 -7.18 -18.42
C GLN A 61 6.31 -6.82 -16.97
N ILE A 62 6.98 -5.77 -16.47
CA ILE A 62 6.77 -5.27 -15.11
C ILE A 62 5.30 -4.89 -14.91
N ARG A 63 4.69 -4.15 -15.84
CA ARG A 63 3.27 -3.76 -15.79
C ARG A 63 2.33 -4.97 -15.76
N ILE A 64 2.60 -5.99 -16.59
CA ILE A 64 1.80 -7.22 -16.62
C ILE A 64 1.88 -7.94 -15.28
N ILE A 65 3.09 -8.21 -14.77
CA ILE A 65 3.29 -8.89 -13.48
C ILE A 65 2.60 -8.11 -12.37
N GLN A 66 2.81 -6.80 -12.28
CA GLN A 66 2.25 -5.96 -11.23
C GLN A 66 0.71 -5.93 -11.28
N THR A 67 0.13 -5.89 -12.49
CA THR A 67 -1.31 -5.97 -12.67
C THR A 67 -1.85 -7.32 -12.19
N LEU A 68 -1.24 -8.43 -12.62
CA LEU A 68 -1.65 -9.77 -12.22
C LEU A 68 -1.52 -9.98 -10.71
N GLN A 69 -0.39 -9.56 -10.11
CA GLN A 69 -0.18 -9.62 -8.67
C GLN A 69 -1.23 -8.81 -7.90
N THR A 70 -1.53 -7.59 -8.37
CA THR A 70 -2.54 -6.75 -7.72
C THR A 70 -3.91 -7.45 -7.69
N PHE A 71 -4.33 -8.04 -8.80
CA PHE A 71 -5.59 -8.78 -8.84
C PHE A 71 -5.56 -10.05 -8.00
N CYS A 72 -4.56 -10.91 -8.20
CA CYS A 72 -4.53 -12.24 -7.61
C CYS A 72 -4.15 -12.25 -6.12
N ILE A 73 -3.42 -11.24 -5.63
CA ILE A 73 -2.90 -11.19 -4.25
C ILE A 73 -3.62 -10.15 -3.40
N PHE A 74 -4.02 -8.99 -3.98
CA PHE A 74 -4.57 -7.90 -3.18
C PHE A 74 -6.08 -7.69 -3.39
N ILE A 75 -6.63 -7.89 -4.60
CA ILE A 75 -8.04 -7.62 -4.87
C ILE A 75 -8.91 -8.86 -4.65
N LEU A 76 -8.58 -9.99 -5.26
CA LEU A 76 -9.41 -11.19 -5.20
C LEU A 76 -9.45 -11.86 -3.82
N PRO A 77 -8.31 -12.03 -3.07
CA PRO A 77 -8.32 -12.71 -1.79
C PRO A 77 -9.29 -12.12 -0.75
N PRO A 78 -9.43 -10.79 -0.55
CA PRO A 78 -10.44 -10.24 0.34
C PRO A 78 -11.87 -10.71 0.04
N PHE A 79 -12.25 -10.79 -1.24
CA PHE A 79 -13.60 -11.23 -1.61
C PHE A 79 -13.77 -12.75 -1.47
N ILE A 80 -12.78 -13.55 -1.89
CA ILE A 80 -12.78 -15.00 -1.71
C ILE A 80 -12.93 -15.35 -0.23
N LEU A 81 -12.15 -14.70 0.64
CA LEU A 81 -12.19 -14.95 2.08
C LEU A 81 -13.50 -14.49 2.72
N CYS A 82 -14.09 -13.38 2.27
CA CYS A 82 -15.43 -13.01 2.72
C CYS A 82 -16.46 -14.10 2.39
N GLY A 83 -16.40 -14.68 1.18
CA GLY A 83 -17.23 -15.83 0.79
C GLY A 83 -16.98 -17.05 1.69
N MET A 84 -15.72 -17.42 1.92
CA MET A 84 -15.34 -18.54 2.79
C MET A 84 -15.76 -18.33 4.26
N TYR A 85 -15.76 -17.09 4.74
CA TYR A 85 -16.19 -16.75 6.11
C TYR A 85 -17.72 -16.63 6.24
N GLY A 86 -18.48 -16.67 5.13
CA GLY A 86 -19.94 -16.48 5.13
C GLY A 86 -20.35 -15.07 5.54
N VAL A 87 -19.53 -14.05 5.24
CA VAL A 87 -19.78 -12.65 5.63
C VAL A 87 -20.01 -11.76 4.42
N SER A 88 -20.79 -10.69 4.60
CA SER A 88 -20.99 -9.68 3.56
C SER A 88 -19.71 -8.92 3.28
N SER A 89 -19.17 -9.00 2.04
CA SER A 89 -18.00 -8.23 1.62
C SER A 89 -18.21 -6.72 1.81
N LYS A 90 -19.40 -6.20 1.53
CA LYS A 90 -19.74 -4.77 1.70
C LYS A 90 -19.56 -4.30 3.13
N GLN A 91 -19.96 -5.11 4.11
CA GLN A 91 -19.83 -4.77 5.53
C GLN A 91 -18.43 -5.07 6.06
N PHE A 92 -17.90 -6.24 5.72
CA PHE A 92 -16.60 -6.70 6.24
C PHE A 92 -15.45 -5.81 5.77
N LEU A 93 -15.42 -5.48 4.47
CA LEU A 93 -14.40 -4.64 3.84
C LEU A 93 -14.70 -3.14 3.90
N SER A 94 -15.80 -2.75 4.57
CA SER A 94 -16.20 -1.33 4.72
C SER A 94 -16.41 -0.60 3.38
N LEU A 95 -17.03 -1.27 2.40
CA LEU A 95 -17.28 -0.74 1.03
C LEU A 95 -18.41 0.31 0.99
N LYS A 96 -18.71 0.96 2.11
CA LYS A 96 -19.68 2.05 2.18
C LYS A 96 -19.13 3.28 1.45
N ALA A 97 -19.98 3.92 0.64
CA ALA A 97 -19.61 5.18 -0.01
C ALA A 97 -19.21 6.25 1.03
N PRO A 98 -18.13 7.01 0.79
CA PRO A 98 -17.72 8.10 1.66
C PRO A 98 -18.64 9.31 1.49
N ASP A 99 -18.66 10.21 2.46
CA ASP A 99 -19.07 11.57 2.17
C ASP A 99 -17.93 12.29 1.41
N TRP A 100 -18.31 13.18 0.49
CA TRP A 100 -17.34 13.81 -0.40
C TRP A 100 -16.33 14.72 0.33
N LYS A 101 -16.70 15.31 1.48
CA LYS A 101 -15.81 16.15 2.28
C LYS A 101 -14.70 15.31 2.91
N SER A 102 -15.06 14.15 3.46
CA SER A 102 -14.08 13.20 4.00
C SER A 102 -13.14 12.66 2.90
N ALA A 103 -13.67 12.39 1.71
CA ALA A 103 -12.85 11.96 0.57
C ALA A 103 -11.84 13.04 0.19
N LEU A 104 -12.29 14.28 -0.03
CA LEU A 104 -11.43 15.41 -0.36
C LEU A 104 -10.39 15.69 0.74
N MET A 105 -10.82 15.72 2.02
CA MET A 105 -9.89 15.92 3.14
C MET A 105 -8.87 14.80 3.28
N GLY A 106 -9.24 13.55 2.96
CA GLY A 106 -8.31 12.43 2.91
C GLY A 106 -7.23 12.63 1.85
N MET A 107 -7.60 13.03 0.64
CA MET A 107 -6.67 13.36 -0.45
C MET A 107 -5.76 14.54 -0.08
N LEU A 108 -6.33 15.65 0.40
CA LEU A 108 -5.58 16.84 0.81
C LEU A 108 -4.58 16.54 1.93
N SER A 109 -4.93 15.65 2.86
CA SER A 109 -4.04 15.28 3.96
C SER A 109 -2.73 14.67 3.47
N ILE A 110 -2.74 13.92 2.38
CA ILE A 110 -1.53 13.36 1.76
C ILE A 110 -0.64 14.48 1.22
N VAL A 111 -1.24 15.42 0.46
CA VAL A 111 -0.49 16.57 -0.09
C VAL A 111 0.16 17.38 1.02
N VAL A 112 -0.59 17.63 2.08
CA VAL A 112 -0.12 18.37 3.26
C VAL A 112 1.01 17.63 3.99
N MET A 113 0.99 16.30 4.03
CA MET A 113 2.03 15.50 4.69
C MET A 113 3.35 15.43 3.91
N MET A 114 3.36 15.68 2.59
CA MET A 114 4.54 15.44 1.74
C MET A 114 5.83 16.07 2.27
N PRO A 115 5.90 17.38 2.62
CA PRO A 115 7.15 17.96 3.11
C PRO A 115 7.69 17.28 4.39
N LEU A 116 6.78 16.93 5.31
CA LEU A 116 7.14 16.20 6.52
C LEU A 116 7.64 14.78 6.20
N LEU A 117 6.97 14.08 5.28
CA LEU A 117 7.36 12.74 4.88
C LEU A 117 8.72 12.73 4.19
N ASN A 118 9.02 13.72 3.35
CA ASN A 118 10.35 13.87 2.74
C ASN A 118 11.45 14.03 3.80
N ALA A 119 11.18 14.82 4.86
CA ALA A 119 12.12 14.96 5.98
C ALA A 119 12.33 13.61 6.71
N VAL A 120 11.26 12.83 6.90
CA VAL A 120 11.35 11.48 7.49
C VAL A 120 12.12 10.52 6.57
N VAL A 121 11.90 10.57 5.25
CA VAL A 121 12.67 9.76 4.27
C VAL A 121 14.15 10.12 4.33
N ALA A 122 14.50 11.41 4.29
CA ALA A 122 15.88 11.86 4.35
C ALA A 122 16.58 11.43 5.65
N TRP A 123 15.89 11.55 6.79
CA TRP A 123 16.38 11.06 8.07
C TRP A 123 16.59 9.55 8.06
N ASN A 124 15.61 8.78 7.58
CA ASN A 124 15.67 7.32 7.51
C ASN A 124 16.80 6.83 6.59
N ALA A 125 17.01 7.50 5.45
CA ALA A 125 18.07 7.16 4.51
C ALA A 125 19.48 7.37 5.08
N GLY A 126 19.62 8.32 6.03
CA GLY A 126 20.87 8.59 6.75
C GLY A 126 21.17 7.63 7.91
N LEU A 127 20.28 6.69 8.21
CA LEU A 127 20.51 5.72 9.28
C LEU A 127 21.51 4.65 8.84
N HIS A 128 22.44 4.32 9.76
CA HIS A 128 23.40 3.24 9.60
C HIS A 128 23.26 2.25 10.76
N LEU A 129 23.42 0.97 10.46
CA LEU A 129 23.44 -0.06 11.49
C LEU A 129 24.84 -0.12 12.15
N PRO A 130 24.92 -0.55 13.42
CA PRO A 130 26.19 -0.82 14.07
C PRO A 130 27.05 -1.80 13.25
N ALA A 131 28.38 -1.71 13.36
CA ALA A 131 29.33 -2.50 12.58
C ALA A 131 29.06 -4.03 12.63
N ALA A 132 28.54 -4.55 13.76
CA ALA A 132 28.14 -5.94 13.90
C ALA A 132 27.05 -6.39 12.93
N PHE A 133 26.26 -5.45 12.35
CA PHE A 133 25.15 -5.71 11.44
C PHE A 133 25.42 -5.22 10.02
N GLN A 134 26.68 -4.95 9.66
CA GLN A 134 27.05 -4.40 8.35
C GLN A 134 26.58 -5.30 7.17
N GLY A 135 26.64 -6.62 7.33
CA GLY A 135 26.12 -7.54 6.29
C GLY A 135 24.61 -7.40 6.07
N MET A 136 23.85 -7.16 7.15
CA MET A 136 22.40 -6.88 7.04
C MET A 136 22.14 -5.53 6.37
N GLU A 137 22.88 -4.48 6.71
CA GLU A 137 22.76 -3.18 6.05
C GLU A 137 23.07 -3.27 4.55
N SER A 138 24.12 -4.00 4.16
CA SER A 138 24.47 -4.21 2.75
C SER A 138 23.34 -4.92 2.00
N TRP A 139 22.72 -5.93 2.59
CA TRP A 139 21.55 -6.60 2.02
C TRP A 139 20.34 -5.67 1.91
N MET A 140 20.07 -4.85 2.93
CA MET A 140 18.98 -3.85 2.90
C MET A 140 19.19 -2.83 1.77
N ARG A 141 20.42 -2.34 1.57
CA ARG A 141 20.76 -1.41 0.47
C ARG A 141 20.60 -2.07 -0.90
N ALA A 142 21.11 -3.29 -1.07
CA ALA A 142 20.94 -4.03 -2.32
C ALA A 142 19.45 -4.29 -2.66
N SER A 143 18.62 -4.54 -1.65
CA SER A 143 17.16 -4.68 -1.80
C SER A 143 16.51 -3.38 -2.27
N GLU A 144 16.90 -2.24 -1.67
CA GLU A 144 16.45 -0.90 -2.06
C GLU A 144 16.84 -0.56 -3.50
N ASP A 145 18.11 -0.80 -3.86
CA ASP A 145 18.64 -0.56 -5.22
C ASP A 145 17.87 -1.39 -6.27
N THR A 146 17.56 -2.64 -5.95
CA THR A 146 16.76 -3.51 -6.81
C THR A 146 15.34 -2.96 -7.00
N ALA A 147 14.68 -2.56 -5.91
CA ALA A 147 13.35 -1.99 -5.97
C ALA A 147 13.34 -0.68 -6.76
N LYS A 148 14.36 0.17 -6.55
CA LYS A 148 14.54 1.42 -7.31
C LYS A 148 14.72 1.14 -8.79
N LEU A 149 15.59 0.20 -9.19
CA LEU A 149 15.82 -0.17 -10.58
C LEU A 149 14.52 -0.62 -11.28
N ILE A 150 13.69 -1.43 -10.62
CA ILE A 150 12.40 -1.87 -11.15
C ILE A 150 11.46 -0.67 -11.34
N THR A 151 11.40 0.23 -10.34
CA THR A 151 10.57 1.44 -10.40
C THR A 151 11.03 2.38 -11.52
N ASP A 152 12.33 2.62 -11.64
CA ASP A 152 12.90 3.48 -12.68
C ASP A 152 12.60 2.91 -14.09
N LYS A 153 12.74 1.60 -14.30
CA LYS A 153 12.35 0.93 -15.56
C LYS A 153 10.86 1.08 -15.87
N LEU A 154 9.99 0.88 -14.87
CA LEU A 154 8.55 1.00 -15.01
C LEU A 154 8.13 2.42 -15.40
N MET A 155 8.80 3.43 -14.83
CA MET A 155 8.49 4.84 -14.99
C MET A 155 9.25 5.54 -16.12
N ALA A 156 10.18 4.87 -16.80
CA ALA A 156 11.05 5.47 -17.81
C ALA A 156 10.31 6.05 -19.04
N GLY A 157 9.06 5.62 -19.29
CA GLY A 157 8.28 6.07 -20.45
C GLY A 157 7.85 7.54 -20.33
N THR A 158 7.90 8.27 -21.47
CA THR A 158 7.56 9.69 -21.56
C THR A 158 6.33 9.98 -22.42
N SER A 159 5.66 8.94 -22.95
CA SER A 159 4.43 9.08 -23.72
C SER A 159 3.19 9.25 -22.82
N ALA A 160 2.13 9.84 -23.36
CA ALA A 160 0.84 9.92 -22.67
C ALA A 160 0.27 8.52 -22.33
N LEU A 161 0.55 7.52 -23.18
CA LEU A 161 0.13 6.15 -22.94
C LEU A 161 0.88 5.55 -21.75
N ASP A 162 2.20 5.76 -21.64
CA ASP A 162 2.98 5.30 -20.47
C ASP A 162 2.47 5.92 -19.17
N LEU A 163 2.21 7.22 -19.17
CA LEU A 163 1.65 7.90 -18.01
C LEU A 163 0.29 7.30 -17.62
N THR A 164 -0.61 7.13 -18.59
CA THR A 164 -1.94 6.58 -18.34
C THR A 164 -1.86 5.16 -17.78
N GLN A 165 -1.02 4.28 -18.36
CA GLN A 165 -0.82 2.93 -17.87
C GLN A 165 -0.26 2.93 -16.44
N ASN A 166 0.75 3.73 -16.16
CA ASN A 166 1.35 3.82 -14.83
C ASN A 166 0.37 4.37 -13.79
N LEU A 167 -0.44 5.40 -14.13
CA LEU A 167 -1.50 5.89 -13.24
C LEU A 167 -2.55 4.81 -12.94
N ILE A 168 -2.98 4.05 -13.95
CA ILE A 168 -3.96 2.96 -13.76
C ILE A 168 -3.35 1.87 -12.87
N ILE A 169 -2.13 1.42 -13.16
CA ILE A 169 -1.53 0.26 -12.46
C ILE A 169 -1.09 0.64 -11.05
N ILE A 170 -0.36 1.76 -10.89
CA ILE A 170 0.29 2.13 -9.64
C ILE A 170 -0.66 2.93 -8.74
N ALA A 171 -1.39 3.90 -9.30
CA ALA A 171 -2.24 4.74 -8.46
C ALA A 171 -3.62 4.12 -8.24
N VAL A 172 -4.31 3.67 -9.30
CA VAL A 172 -5.67 3.15 -9.17
C VAL A 172 -5.67 1.72 -8.65
N LEU A 173 -5.04 0.78 -9.38
CA LEU A 173 -5.13 -0.65 -9.05
C LEU A 173 -4.39 -0.99 -7.77
N ALA A 174 -3.13 -0.56 -7.62
CA ALA A 174 -2.37 -0.84 -6.41
C ALA A 174 -2.99 -0.13 -5.20
N GLY A 175 -3.32 1.17 -5.30
CA GLY A 175 -3.97 1.91 -4.21
C GLY A 175 -5.29 1.28 -3.75
N PHE A 176 -6.11 0.79 -4.68
CA PHE A 176 -7.36 0.09 -4.34
C PHE A 176 -7.10 -1.30 -3.75
N GLY A 177 -6.27 -2.11 -4.40
CA GLY A 177 -6.02 -3.50 -3.99
C GLY A 177 -5.34 -3.57 -2.63
N GLU A 178 -4.33 -2.73 -2.41
CA GLU A 178 -3.60 -2.70 -1.15
C GLU A 178 -4.50 -2.24 0.01
N GLU A 179 -5.37 -1.24 -0.19
CA GLU A 179 -6.30 -0.83 0.86
C GLU A 179 -7.32 -1.91 1.18
N LEU A 180 -7.87 -2.61 0.17
CA LEU A 180 -8.76 -3.76 0.40
C LEU A 180 -8.08 -4.84 1.23
N PHE A 181 -6.84 -5.16 0.92
CA PHE A 181 -6.08 -6.21 1.57
C PHE A 181 -5.65 -5.82 2.99
N PHE A 182 -4.95 -4.69 3.12
CA PHE A 182 -4.37 -4.29 4.42
C PHE A 182 -5.42 -3.74 5.37
N ARG A 183 -6.27 -2.81 4.93
CA ARG A 183 -7.25 -2.11 5.79
C ARG A 183 -8.58 -2.85 5.82
N GLY A 184 -9.05 -3.32 4.68
CA GLY A 184 -10.31 -4.07 4.58
C GLY A 184 -10.22 -5.45 5.25
N LEU A 185 -9.20 -6.24 4.90
CA LEU A 185 -9.08 -7.63 5.34
C LEU A 185 -8.19 -7.79 6.58
N LEU A 186 -6.88 -7.52 6.48
CA LEU A 186 -5.93 -7.85 7.54
C LEU A 186 -6.20 -7.09 8.84
N MET A 187 -6.39 -5.77 8.74
CA MET A 187 -6.69 -4.96 9.92
C MET A 187 -8.00 -5.42 10.58
N ARG A 188 -8.99 -5.83 9.80
CA ARG A 188 -10.25 -6.38 10.32
C ARG A 188 -10.05 -7.71 11.04
N ILE A 189 -9.29 -8.66 10.44
CA ILE A 189 -8.98 -9.94 11.06
C ILE A 189 -8.28 -9.73 12.41
N LEU A 190 -7.26 -8.85 12.44
CA LEU A 190 -6.52 -8.55 13.67
C LEU A 190 -7.41 -7.87 14.72
N THR A 191 -8.20 -6.89 14.31
CA THR A 191 -9.14 -6.19 15.19
C THR A 191 -10.15 -7.18 15.80
N ASP A 192 -10.71 -8.09 15.01
CA ASP A 192 -11.66 -9.09 15.50
C ASP A 192 -11.00 -10.08 16.48
N ALA A 193 -9.71 -10.41 16.28
CA ALA A 193 -8.95 -11.27 17.18
C ALA A 193 -8.67 -10.62 18.55
N LEU A 194 -8.39 -9.32 18.54
CA LEU A 194 -8.06 -8.54 19.75
C LEU A 194 -9.29 -8.09 20.54
N LYS A 195 -10.50 -8.24 19.98
CA LYS A 195 -11.75 -7.92 20.71
C LYS A 195 -11.96 -8.87 21.87
N THR A 196 -12.22 -8.31 23.05
CA THR A 196 -12.63 -9.09 24.24
C THR A 196 -14.08 -9.55 24.05
N LYS A 197 -14.35 -10.86 24.17
CA LYS A 197 -15.71 -11.40 24.13
C LYS A 197 -16.52 -10.81 25.29
N GLY A 198 -17.72 -10.27 24.98
CA GLY A 198 -18.68 -9.78 25.98
C GLY A 198 -18.39 -8.39 26.57
N GLY A 199 -17.37 -7.69 26.08
CA GLY A 199 -17.09 -6.31 26.51
C GLY A 199 -17.92 -5.27 25.75
N PRO A 200 -18.20 -4.08 26.35
CA PRO A 200 -18.94 -3.01 25.70
C PRO A 200 -18.08 -2.39 24.57
N GLY A 201 -18.42 -2.68 23.32
CA GLY A 201 -17.84 -2.01 22.16
C GLY A 201 -16.36 -2.31 21.89
N LEU A 202 -15.83 -1.67 20.85
CA LEU A 202 -14.42 -1.77 20.47
C LEU A 202 -13.58 -0.79 21.30
N LYS A 203 -12.68 -1.32 22.15
CA LYS A 203 -11.78 -0.48 22.93
C LYS A 203 -10.81 0.28 22.00
N PRO A 204 -10.57 1.58 22.22
CA PRO A 204 -9.68 2.38 21.34
C PRO A 204 -8.29 1.79 21.16
N TRP A 205 -7.69 1.21 22.19
CA TRP A 205 -6.35 0.60 22.10
C TRP A 205 -6.27 -0.54 21.09
N VAL A 206 -7.36 -1.33 20.93
CA VAL A 206 -7.41 -2.42 19.92
C VAL A 206 -7.23 -1.86 18.51
N MET A 207 -7.87 -0.71 18.23
CA MET A 207 -7.71 -0.05 16.93
C MET A 207 -6.30 0.50 16.75
N HIS A 208 -5.73 1.16 17.76
CA HIS A 208 -4.35 1.66 17.68
C HIS A 208 -3.36 0.52 17.41
N VAL A 209 -3.43 -0.57 18.16
CA VAL A 209 -2.57 -1.75 17.96
C VAL A 209 -2.77 -2.32 16.55
N SER A 210 -4.03 -2.50 16.11
CA SER A 210 -4.31 -3.04 14.78
C SER A 210 -3.74 -2.14 13.67
N ILE A 211 -3.96 -0.82 13.77
CA ILE A 211 -3.47 0.14 12.77
C ILE A 211 -1.95 0.11 12.67
N TRP A 212 -1.25 0.23 13.79
CA TRP A 212 0.22 0.27 13.79
C TRP A 212 0.85 -1.06 13.39
N THR A 213 0.30 -2.21 13.83
CA THR A 213 0.78 -3.52 13.40
C THR A 213 0.65 -3.68 11.88
N ILE A 214 -0.50 -3.31 11.32
CA ILE A 214 -0.68 -3.40 9.86
C ILE A 214 0.13 -2.36 9.10
N ALA A 215 0.37 -1.17 9.66
CA ALA A 215 1.25 -0.18 9.04
C ALA A 215 2.72 -0.62 9.00
N ILE A 216 3.21 -1.27 10.06
CA ILE A 216 4.55 -1.88 10.10
C ILE A 216 4.65 -2.99 9.05
N LEU A 217 3.67 -3.90 9.00
CA LEU A 217 3.63 -4.99 8.03
C LEU A 217 3.57 -4.45 6.59
N PHE A 218 2.71 -3.46 6.34
CA PHE A 218 2.58 -2.77 5.05
C PHE A 218 3.93 -2.20 4.57
N SER A 219 4.66 -1.52 5.46
CA SER A 219 5.97 -0.99 5.11
C SER A 219 7.02 -2.08 4.91
N ALA A 220 7.01 -3.12 5.77
CA ALA A 220 8.00 -4.19 5.74
C ALA A 220 7.97 -5.02 4.46
N ILE A 221 6.77 -5.35 3.94
CA ILE A 221 6.65 -6.18 2.73
C ILE A 221 7.18 -5.52 1.45
N HIS A 222 7.37 -4.19 1.45
CA HIS A 222 7.95 -3.48 0.31
C HIS A 222 9.46 -3.69 0.19
N MET A 223 10.12 -4.23 1.23
CA MET A 223 11.56 -4.49 1.26
C MET A 223 12.43 -3.26 0.94
N GLN A 224 11.89 -2.06 1.16
CA GLN A 224 12.54 -0.76 0.96
C GLN A 224 12.77 -0.12 2.33
N PHE A 225 13.93 -0.37 2.91
CA PHE A 225 14.22 -0.09 4.31
C PHE A 225 14.51 1.40 4.59
N PHE A 226 15.03 2.11 3.59
CA PHE A 226 15.38 3.53 3.72
C PHE A 226 14.20 4.48 3.46
N GLY A 227 13.04 3.93 3.06
CA GLY A 227 11.73 4.59 3.05
C GLY A 227 10.75 4.04 4.10
N PHE A 228 11.22 3.15 4.99
CA PHE A 228 10.36 2.36 5.88
C PHE A 228 9.47 3.22 6.79
N PHE A 229 10.05 4.19 7.50
CA PHE A 229 9.30 4.98 8.48
C PHE A 229 8.26 5.89 7.82
N ALA A 230 8.58 6.52 6.70
CA ALA A 230 7.62 7.35 5.97
C ALA A 230 6.42 6.52 5.47
N ARG A 231 6.69 5.33 4.89
CA ARG A 231 5.65 4.41 4.41
C ARG A 231 4.81 3.86 5.56
N MET A 232 5.44 3.55 6.70
CA MET A 232 4.73 3.14 7.93
C MET A 232 3.80 4.26 8.43
N LEU A 233 4.24 5.53 8.43
CA LEU A 233 3.41 6.67 8.83
C LEU A 233 2.22 6.87 7.89
N ILE A 234 2.44 6.83 6.57
CA ILE A 234 1.34 6.83 5.59
C ILE A 234 0.41 5.64 5.86
N GLY A 235 0.98 4.46 6.07
CA GLY A 235 0.24 3.25 6.37
C GLY A 235 -0.67 3.36 7.59
N ALA A 236 -0.15 3.95 8.66
CA ALA A 236 -0.94 4.23 9.87
C ALA A 236 -2.03 5.28 9.62
N TRP A 237 -1.70 6.36 8.89
CA TRP A 237 -2.66 7.39 8.53
C TRP A 237 -3.86 6.83 7.76
N LEU A 238 -3.62 6.02 6.73
CA LEU A 238 -4.67 5.35 5.96
C LEU A 238 -5.56 4.45 6.85
N GLY A 239 -4.96 3.76 7.83
CA GLY A 239 -5.71 3.00 8.84
C GLY A 239 -6.60 3.88 9.71
N TYR A 240 -6.10 5.04 10.14
CA TYR A 240 -6.89 6.02 10.90
C TYR A 240 -8.02 6.61 10.06
N LEU A 241 -7.79 6.92 8.78
CA LEU A 241 -8.84 7.39 7.87
C LEU A 241 -9.99 6.38 7.78
N LEU A 242 -9.70 5.09 7.62
CA LEU A 242 -10.74 4.05 7.66
C LEU A 242 -11.47 4.03 9.00
N TRP A 243 -10.74 4.07 10.11
CA TRP A 243 -11.36 4.01 11.44
C TRP A 243 -12.30 5.17 11.72
N TRP A 244 -11.93 6.39 11.33
CA TRP A 244 -12.73 7.58 11.58
C TRP A 244 -13.92 7.72 10.63
N THR A 245 -13.76 7.30 9.37
CA THR A 245 -14.80 7.48 8.35
C THR A 245 -15.70 6.25 8.16
N GLY A 246 -15.23 5.07 8.54
CA GLY A 246 -15.92 3.80 8.31
C GLY A 246 -16.11 3.46 6.82
N SER A 247 -15.35 4.10 5.93
CA SER A 247 -15.36 3.87 4.50
C SER A 247 -13.97 3.60 3.97
N ILE A 248 -13.78 2.47 3.28
CA ILE A 248 -12.50 2.11 2.65
C ILE A 248 -12.12 3.08 1.52
N TRP A 249 -13.10 3.75 0.92
CA TRP A 249 -12.86 4.65 -0.20
C TRP A 249 -12.06 5.90 0.18
N VAL A 250 -12.13 6.33 1.46
CA VAL A 250 -11.33 7.49 1.91
C VAL A 250 -9.83 7.17 1.90
N PRO A 251 -9.35 6.08 2.56
CA PRO A 251 -7.94 5.71 2.43
C PRO A 251 -7.56 5.30 0.99
N VAL A 252 -8.46 4.67 0.20
CA VAL A 252 -8.20 4.38 -1.23
C VAL A 252 -7.89 5.67 -2.00
N LEU A 253 -8.70 6.71 -1.86
CA LEU A 253 -8.48 7.99 -2.55
C LEU A 253 -7.24 8.72 -2.04
N ALA A 254 -6.96 8.65 -0.74
CA ALA A 254 -5.73 9.19 -0.18
C ALA A 254 -4.49 8.45 -0.71
N HIS A 255 -4.52 7.11 -0.76
CA HIS A 255 -3.44 6.29 -1.32
C HIS A 255 -3.26 6.53 -2.83
N PHE A 256 -4.38 6.59 -3.57
CA PHE A 256 -4.37 7.01 -4.98
C PHE A 256 -3.65 8.35 -5.15
N THR A 257 -3.94 9.34 -4.31
CA THR A 257 -3.30 10.67 -4.38
C THR A 257 -1.79 10.56 -4.17
N ASN A 258 -1.34 9.79 -3.19
CA ASN A 258 0.09 9.56 -2.94
C ASN A 258 0.79 8.99 -4.17
N ASN A 259 0.24 7.91 -4.71
CA ASN A 259 0.85 7.19 -5.84
C ASN A 259 0.75 7.99 -7.15
N ALA A 260 -0.36 8.71 -7.37
CA ALA A 260 -0.54 9.57 -8.53
C ALA A 260 0.46 10.74 -8.53
N LEU A 261 0.66 11.38 -7.36
CA LEU A 261 1.65 12.46 -7.24
C LEU A 261 3.07 11.96 -7.54
N SER A 262 3.49 10.82 -6.98
CA SER A 262 4.78 10.21 -7.29
C SER A 262 4.93 9.88 -8.76
N THR A 263 3.90 9.28 -9.38
CA THR A 263 3.89 8.94 -10.81
C THR A 263 4.00 10.18 -11.69
N LEU A 264 3.23 11.24 -11.38
CA LEU A 264 3.24 12.50 -12.12
C LEU A 264 4.58 13.23 -11.98
N THR A 265 5.17 13.23 -10.79
CA THR A 265 6.48 13.83 -10.51
C THR A 265 7.56 13.15 -11.33
N MET A 266 7.67 11.81 -11.25
CA MET A 266 8.68 11.06 -12.05
C MET A 266 8.47 11.24 -13.55
N PHE A 267 7.23 11.21 -14.04
CA PHE A 267 6.94 11.47 -15.44
C PHE A 267 7.36 12.86 -15.88
N GLY A 268 7.08 13.89 -15.07
CA GLY A 268 7.48 15.27 -15.35
C GLY A 268 8.99 15.45 -15.36
N GLN A 269 9.71 14.79 -14.46
CA GLN A 269 11.18 14.77 -14.42
C GLN A 269 11.76 14.07 -15.65
N ASN A 270 11.26 12.87 -16.00
CA ASN A 270 11.72 12.12 -17.16
C ASN A 270 11.47 12.87 -18.48
N LYS A 271 10.42 13.69 -18.53
CA LYS A 271 10.09 14.54 -19.69
C LYS A 271 10.86 15.87 -19.71
N GLY A 272 11.59 16.20 -18.64
CA GLY A 272 12.33 17.46 -18.50
C GLY A 272 11.43 18.69 -18.28
N VAL A 273 10.14 18.49 -17.92
CA VAL A 273 9.18 19.56 -17.63
C VAL A 273 9.27 20.01 -16.17
N LEU A 274 9.58 19.10 -15.26
CA LEU A 274 9.83 19.38 -13.84
C LEU A 274 11.34 19.38 -13.60
N THR A 275 11.87 20.56 -13.30
CA THR A 275 13.27 20.76 -12.90
C THR A 275 13.46 20.65 -11.39
N ASP A 276 12.42 21.01 -10.63
CA ASP A 276 12.45 20.96 -9.18
C ASP A 276 12.17 19.54 -8.67
N ASN A 277 13.02 19.09 -7.77
CA ASN A 277 12.83 17.80 -7.10
C ASN A 277 11.85 17.99 -5.94
N LEU A 278 10.57 17.60 -6.15
CA LEU A 278 9.53 17.67 -5.13
C LEU A 278 9.87 16.83 -3.89
N ASP A 279 10.73 15.80 -4.04
CA ASP A 279 11.19 14.97 -2.93
C ASP A 279 12.10 15.75 -1.95
N ARG A 280 12.56 16.94 -2.34
CA ARG A 280 13.33 17.84 -1.48
C ARG A 280 12.50 18.91 -0.76
N TRP A 281 11.21 18.98 -1.04
CA TRP A 281 10.33 19.91 -0.32
C TRP A 281 10.26 19.52 1.16
N GLY A 282 10.51 20.50 2.02
CA GLY A 282 10.65 20.28 3.46
C GLY A 282 12.07 20.01 3.93
N LEU A 283 13.05 20.03 3.01
CA LEU A 283 14.48 19.88 3.28
C LEU A 283 15.24 21.17 2.95
N ASP A 284 16.47 21.24 3.34
CA ASP A 284 17.41 22.32 3.02
C ASP A 284 16.76 23.73 3.21
N ASN A 285 16.78 24.55 2.18
CA ASN A 285 16.20 25.90 2.19
C ASN A 285 14.67 25.93 2.32
N THR A 286 14.00 24.78 2.21
CA THR A 286 12.54 24.64 2.32
C THR A 286 12.09 23.95 3.62
N TRP A 287 12.96 23.77 4.61
CA TRP A 287 12.67 23.08 5.88
C TRP A 287 11.42 23.61 6.60
N TRP A 288 11.12 24.91 6.45
CA TRP A 288 9.95 25.56 7.02
C TRP A 288 8.63 24.99 6.48
N LEU A 289 8.64 24.37 5.28
CA LEU A 289 7.47 23.67 4.74
C LEU A 289 7.13 22.45 5.61
N SER A 290 8.12 21.77 6.21
CA SER A 290 7.86 20.68 7.14
C SER A 290 7.15 21.15 8.41
N LEU A 291 7.45 22.34 8.92
CA LEU A 291 6.72 22.92 10.05
C LEU A 291 5.28 23.28 9.68
N ILE A 292 5.07 23.90 8.52
CA ILE A 292 3.72 24.17 8.00
C ILE A 292 2.95 22.87 7.81
N SER A 293 3.60 21.84 7.26
CA SER A 293 3.04 20.50 7.10
C SER A 293 2.52 19.92 8.42
N ILE A 294 3.30 20.02 9.51
CA ILE A 294 2.89 19.58 10.85
C ILE A 294 1.61 20.29 11.32
N VAL A 295 1.57 21.62 11.18
CA VAL A 295 0.41 22.44 11.62
C VAL A 295 -0.84 22.10 10.82
N LEU A 296 -0.72 22.05 9.50
CA LEU A 296 -1.85 21.72 8.62
C LEU A 296 -2.32 20.28 8.82
N PHE A 297 -1.36 19.35 9.00
CA PHE A 297 -1.69 17.95 9.28
C PHE A 297 -2.41 17.79 10.61
N ALA A 298 -2.01 18.51 11.66
CA ALA A 298 -2.75 18.56 12.92
C ALA A 298 -4.20 19.05 12.72
N GLY A 299 -4.43 19.98 11.80
CA GLY A 299 -5.76 20.41 11.37
C GLY A 299 -6.58 19.28 10.76
N THR A 300 -5.99 18.45 9.88
CA THR A 300 -6.67 17.28 9.29
C THR A 300 -6.99 16.23 10.36
N VAL A 301 -6.07 15.95 11.28
CA VAL A 301 -6.32 15.04 12.43
C VAL A 301 -7.51 15.54 13.26
N ARG A 302 -7.55 16.85 13.56
CA ARG A 302 -8.67 17.45 14.31
C ARG A 302 -10.00 17.32 13.57
N TYR A 303 -10.01 17.53 12.24
CA TYR A 303 -11.20 17.33 11.42
C TYR A 303 -11.75 15.92 11.54
N PHE A 304 -10.93 14.90 11.31
CA PHE A 304 -11.39 13.51 11.32
C PHE A 304 -11.74 13.00 12.72
N THR A 305 -11.04 13.46 13.76
CA THR A 305 -11.39 13.11 15.15
C THR A 305 -12.71 13.74 15.60
N ALA A 306 -13.03 14.96 15.15
CA ALA A 306 -14.33 15.59 15.38
C ALA A 306 -15.45 14.84 14.63
N LEU A 307 -15.22 14.46 13.37
CA LEU A 307 -16.18 13.70 12.55
C LEU A 307 -16.58 12.37 13.23
N LYS A 308 -15.62 11.69 13.88
CA LYS A 308 -15.89 10.43 14.59
C LYS A 308 -16.81 10.61 15.80
N LYS A 309 -16.73 11.74 16.49
CA LYS A 309 -17.58 12.01 17.67
C LYS A 309 -19.05 12.27 17.32
N THR A 310 -19.33 12.61 16.06
CA THR A 310 -20.67 12.91 15.55
C THR A 310 -21.36 11.70 14.90
N ARG A 311 -20.68 10.57 14.82
CA ARG A 311 -21.19 9.29 14.29
C ARG A 311 -21.35 8.26 15.40
#